data_ac5f41bf8030dedb4cbd3f684279fa82
#
_entry.id   ac5f41bf8030dedb4cbd3f684279fa82
#
_cell.length_a   1.000
_cell.length_b   1.000
_cell.length_c   1.000
_cell.angle_alpha   90.00
_cell.angle_beta   90.00
_cell.angle_gamma   90.00
#
_symmetry.space_group_name_H-M   'P 1'
#
loop_
_entity.id
_entity.type
_entity.pdbx_description
1 polymer ?
#
loop_
_entity_poly.entity_id
_entity_poly.type
_entity_poly.pdbx_seq_one_letter_code
_entity_poly.pdbx_strand_id
1 'polypeptide(L)'
;MRETPHTADQYSLSENGSSQNLIGQGDNPQGRLQKMENPQRLHVQPQPGNLEAQWVVGFVDGEGCFFVEINPHPEMTSGFQVLPEFTVVQHQRDIQLLHALKKFFGCGVVRTNHAERMAYRVRSLDHLNERIIPFFDKHPLKSKKRVDFMKFRKILQLMSRKEHLSIAGISKIREIVASMHTGCGR
;
A
#
# COMPACT_ATOMS: atom_id res chain seq x y z
N MET A 1 39.39 32.83 -27.22
CA MET A 1 40.76 33.02 -26.77
C MET A 1 41.05 32.04 -25.65
N ARG A 2 41.98 31.16 -26.01
CA ARG A 2 42.96 30.40 -25.23
C ARG A 2 42.36 29.28 -24.34
N GLU A 3 42.45 28.06 -24.80
CA GLU A 3 43.56 27.09 -24.96
C GLU A 3 43.97 26.40 -23.66
N THR A 4 43.76 25.09 -23.69
CA THR A 4 44.33 23.89 -23.06
C THR A 4 45.86 24.04 -22.75
N PRO A 5 46.64 23.08 -22.21
CA PRO A 5 46.51 21.61 -22.21
C PRO A 5 47.20 20.82 -21.06
N HIS A 6 47.11 19.45 -21.14
CA HIS A 6 48.10 18.38 -20.83
C HIS A 6 48.59 18.17 -19.38
N THR A 7 48.74 16.97 -18.91
CA THR A 7 49.67 15.91 -19.33
C THR A 7 49.34 14.56 -18.69
N ALA A 8 49.60 13.52 -19.48
CA ALA A 8 49.74 12.12 -19.11
C ALA A 8 51.12 11.87 -18.49
N ASP A 9 51.22 10.85 -17.64
CA ASP A 9 52.50 10.11 -17.51
C ASP A 9 52.22 8.62 -17.21
N GLN A 10 52.80 7.86 -18.13
CA GLN A 10 52.99 6.41 -18.11
C GLN A 10 54.20 6.10 -17.25
N TYR A 11 54.22 4.99 -16.55
CA TYR A 11 55.45 4.23 -16.31
C TYR A 11 55.21 2.74 -16.45
N SER A 12 56.01 2.16 -17.28
CA SER A 12 56.11 0.79 -17.73
C SER A 12 57.07 -0.04 -16.90
N LEU A 13 56.78 -1.33 -16.83
CA LEU A 13 57.66 -2.52 -16.94
C LEU A 13 58.94 -2.64 -16.11
N SER A 14 59.12 -3.75 -15.43
CA SER A 14 60.23 -4.66 -15.69
C SER A 14 60.07 -6.03 -15.07
N GLU A 15 60.50 -6.99 -15.86
CA GLU A 15 60.48 -8.44 -15.71
C GLU A 15 61.58 -8.98 -14.79
N ASN A 16 61.44 -10.28 -14.50
CA ASN A 16 62.45 -11.32 -14.35
C ASN A 16 62.77 -11.86 -12.95
N GLY A 17 62.71 -13.17 -12.91
CA GLY A 17 63.49 -13.99 -11.99
C GLY A 17 62.95 -15.39 -11.72
N SER A 18 63.27 -16.31 -12.59
CA SER A 18 63.12 -17.77 -12.39
C SER A 18 63.93 -18.32 -11.22
N SER A 19 63.45 -19.35 -10.53
CA SER A 19 64.20 -20.60 -10.23
C SER A 19 63.41 -21.56 -9.34
N GLN A 20 62.99 -22.65 -9.89
CA GLN A 20 63.22 -24.09 -9.63
C GLN A 20 63.10 -24.65 -8.19
N ASN A 21 62.18 -25.62 -8.15
CA ASN A 21 62.24 -26.95 -7.49
C ASN A 21 62.45 -27.04 -5.99
N LEU A 22 61.49 -27.72 -5.35
CA LEU A 22 61.72 -29.04 -4.73
C LEU A 22 60.39 -29.72 -4.32
N ILE A 23 60.39 -31.00 -4.56
CA ILE A 23 59.36 -32.03 -4.37
C ILE A 23 59.04 -32.20 -2.89
N GLY A 24 57.77 -32.24 -2.56
CA GLY A 24 57.24 -32.73 -1.30
C GLY A 24 55.86 -33.31 -1.53
N GLN A 25 55.78 -34.65 -1.69
CA GLN A 25 54.56 -35.42 -1.60
C GLN A 25 53.99 -35.28 -0.19
N GLY A 26 52.79 -34.81 -0.05
CA GLY A 26 52.01 -34.84 1.18
C GLY A 26 50.55 -35.02 0.80
N ASP A 27 50.03 -36.16 1.18
CA ASP A 27 48.66 -36.61 1.00
C ASP A 27 47.65 -35.52 1.34
N ASN A 28 46.86 -35.14 0.37
CA ASN A 28 45.69 -34.29 0.55
C ASN A 28 44.45 -35.20 0.78
N PRO A 29 43.97 -35.30 2.01
CA PRO A 29 42.67 -35.94 2.22
C PRO A 29 41.64 -34.99 1.58
N GLN A 30 40.97 -35.49 0.58
CA GLN A 30 39.86 -34.84 -0.13
C GLN A 30 38.83 -34.30 0.87
N GLY A 31 39.01 -33.09 1.32
CA GLY A 31 37.99 -32.27 1.91
C GLY A 31 36.97 -31.95 0.85
N ARG A 32 35.98 -32.80 0.70
CA ARG A 32 34.78 -32.57 -0.07
C ARG A 32 34.14 -31.32 0.50
N LEU A 33 34.46 -30.15 -0.10
CA LEU A 33 33.68 -28.96 0.09
C LEU A 33 32.28 -29.28 -0.39
N GLN A 34 31.44 -29.75 0.51
CA GLN A 34 30.00 -29.74 0.32
C GLN A 34 29.65 -28.28 0.03
N LYS A 35 29.38 -28.03 -1.23
CA LYS A 35 28.68 -26.83 -1.69
C LYS A 35 27.44 -26.78 -0.80
N MET A 36 27.48 -25.93 0.23
CA MET A 36 26.30 -25.57 0.98
C MET A 36 25.35 -24.95 -0.03
N GLU A 37 24.45 -25.77 -0.56
CA GLU A 37 23.30 -25.28 -1.28
C GLU A 37 22.63 -24.29 -0.33
N ASN A 38 22.68 -23.03 -0.73
CA ASN A 38 21.91 -21.98 -0.12
C ASN A 38 20.46 -22.49 -0.05
N PRO A 39 19.91 -22.78 1.15
CA PRO A 39 18.52 -23.17 1.20
C PRO A 39 17.74 -22.04 0.59
N GLN A 40 17.22 -22.28 -0.61
CA GLN A 40 16.25 -21.38 -1.22
C GLN A 40 15.27 -21.07 -0.09
N ARG A 41 15.32 -19.83 0.38
CA ARG A 41 14.28 -19.31 1.26
C ARG A 41 13.01 -19.47 0.46
N LEU A 42 12.30 -20.56 0.68
CA LEU A 42 10.90 -20.68 0.29
C LEU A 42 10.24 -19.44 0.87
N HIS A 43 9.96 -18.47 0.02
CA HIS A 43 9.12 -17.33 0.34
C HIS A 43 7.71 -17.91 0.52
N VAL A 44 7.54 -18.65 1.62
CA VAL A 44 6.20 -19.03 2.08
C VAL A 44 5.57 -17.71 2.50
N GLN A 45 4.79 -17.14 1.61
CA GLN A 45 3.94 -16.02 1.92
C GLN A 45 3.02 -16.47 3.06
N PRO A 46 3.11 -15.87 4.26
CA PRO A 46 2.23 -16.24 5.34
C PRO A 46 0.80 -15.99 4.86
N GLN A 47 0.01 -17.08 4.81
CA GLN A 47 -1.41 -16.97 4.47
C GLN A 47 -2.11 -16.41 5.72
N PRO A 48 -2.69 -15.21 5.65
CA PRO A 48 -3.48 -14.72 6.75
C PRO A 48 -4.67 -15.66 6.91
N GLY A 49 -4.79 -16.28 8.07
CA GLY A 49 -5.96 -17.06 8.44
C GLY A 49 -7.25 -16.22 8.42
N ASN A 50 -8.28 -16.66 9.10
CA ASN A 50 -9.46 -15.82 9.29
C ASN A 50 -9.07 -14.59 10.13
N LEU A 51 -9.32 -13.38 9.60
CA LEU A 51 -9.01 -12.15 10.31
C LEU A 51 -9.96 -11.98 11.51
N GLU A 52 -9.42 -11.60 12.65
CA GLU A 52 -10.21 -11.21 13.81
C GLU A 52 -10.63 -9.73 13.75
N ALA A 53 -11.81 -9.42 14.27
CA ALA A 53 -12.36 -8.07 14.22
C ALA A 53 -11.42 -7.02 14.85
N GLN A 54 -10.78 -7.31 15.99
CA GLN A 54 -9.88 -6.36 16.64
C GLN A 54 -8.57 -6.17 15.88
N TRP A 55 -8.08 -7.22 15.21
CA TRP A 55 -6.94 -7.08 14.31
C TRP A 55 -7.27 -6.16 13.14
N VAL A 56 -8.47 -6.33 12.52
CA VAL A 56 -8.92 -5.46 11.42
C VAL A 56 -9.05 -4.00 11.88
N VAL A 57 -9.57 -3.75 13.09
CA VAL A 57 -9.63 -2.40 13.67
C VAL A 57 -8.23 -1.79 13.78
N GLY A 58 -7.26 -2.50 14.39
CA GLY A 58 -5.89 -2.00 14.55
C GLY A 58 -5.20 -1.76 13.21
N PHE A 59 -5.39 -2.67 12.26
CA PHE A 59 -4.81 -2.56 10.92
C PHE A 59 -5.39 -1.35 10.16
N VAL A 60 -6.70 -1.14 10.23
CA VAL A 60 -7.36 0.03 9.61
C VAL A 60 -7.02 1.32 10.35
N ASP A 61 -6.84 1.31 11.66
CA ASP A 61 -6.34 2.48 12.41
C ASP A 61 -4.95 2.93 11.91
N GLY A 62 -4.08 1.98 11.52
CA GLY A 62 -2.78 2.31 10.91
C GLY A 62 -2.91 2.70 9.44
N GLU A 63 -3.42 1.81 8.62
CA GLU A 63 -3.29 1.82 7.16
C GLU A 63 -4.56 2.19 6.38
N GLY A 64 -5.72 2.18 7.03
CA GLY A 64 -7.00 2.48 6.37
C GLY A 64 -7.22 3.96 6.11
N CYS A 65 -8.07 4.26 5.14
CA CYS A 65 -8.49 5.61 4.80
C CYS A 65 -9.97 5.66 4.45
N PHE A 66 -10.66 6.66 5.01
CA PHE A 66 -12.01 7.04 4.63
C PHE A 66 -11.91 8.34 3.82
N PHE A 67 -12.23 8.28 2.57
CA PHE A 67 -12.01 9.35 1.61
C PHE A 67 -13.29 9.68 0.85
N VAL A 68 -13.50 10.95 0.53
CA VAL A 68 -14.62 11.39 -0.30
C VAL A 68 -14.10 12.41 -1.31
N GLU A 69 -14.27 12.10 -2.56
CA GLU A 69 -13.95 12.98 -3.69
C GLU A 69 -15.23 13.65 -4.21
N ILE A 70 -15.15 14.91 -4.60
CA ILE A 70 -16.26 15.65 -5.19
C ILE A 70 -15.75 16.25 -6.50
N ASN A 71 -16.19 15.67 -7.62
CA ASN A 71 -15.76 16.07 -8.94
C ASN A 71 -16.88 16.81 -9.69
N PRO A 72 -16.59 17.86 -10.49
CA PRO A 72 -17.54 18.39 -11.43
C PRO A 72 -18.06 17.29 -12.36
N HIS A 73 -19.36 17.23 -12.57
CA HIS A 73 -19.99 16.25 -13.46
C HIS A 73 -21.25 16.86 -14.10
N PRO A 74 -21.19 17.30 -15.35
CA PRO A 74 -22.28 18.07 -15.98
C PRO A 74 -23.63 17.34 -16.03
N GLU A 75 -23.61 16.02 -16.12
CA GLU A 75 -24.84 15.19 -16.20
C GLU A 75 -25.52 14.98 -14.84
N MET A 76 -24.88 15.35 -13.73
CA MET A 76 -25.49 15.27 -12.42
C MET A 76 -26.35 16.48 -12.12
N THR A 77 -27.54 16.28 -11.53
CA THR A 77 -28.50 17.34 -11.18
C THR A 77 -27.86 18.47 -10.37
N SER A 78 -26.93 18.13 -9.47
CA SER A 78 -26.18 19.11 -8.67
C SER A 78 -24.95 19.68 -9.37
N GLY A 79 -24.62 19.23 -10.59
CA GLY A 79 -23.37 19.54 -11.29
C GLY A 79 -22.12 18.84 -10.71
N PHE A 80 -22.28 17.95 -9.72
CA PHE A 80 -21.17 17.29 -9.03
C PHE A 80 -21.46 15.84 -8.75
N GLN A 81 -20.41 15.02 -8.88
CA GLN A 81 -20.39 13.62 -8.45
C GLN A 81 -19.67 13.49 -7.11
N VAL A 82 -20.29 12.83 -6.15
CA VAL A 82 -19.68 12.50 -4.85
C VAL A 82 -19.24 11.03 -4.86
N LEU A 83 -17.95 10.78 -4.62
CA LEU A 83 -17.33 9.46 -4.69
C LEU A 83 -16.73 9.09 -3.32
N PRO A 84 -17.49 8.46 -2.45
CA PRO A 84 -16.97 7.94 -1.19
C PRO A 84 -16.14 6.67 -1.45
N GLU A 85 -15.03 6.54 -0.73
CA GLU A 85 -14.16 5.38 -0.83
C GLU A 85 -13.62 5.01 0.56
N PHE A 86 -13.73 3.73 0.91
CA PHE A 86 -12.93 3.11 1.96
C PHE A 86 -11.78 2.36 1.30
N THR A 87 -10.55 2.65 1.69
CA THR A 87 -9.37 2.03 1.09
C THR A 87 -8.31 1.65 2.14
N VAL A 88 -7.57 0.58 1.85
CA VAL A 88 -6.38 0.16 2.58
C VAL A 88 -5.29 -0.10 1.56
N VAL A 89 -4.11 0.50 1.74
CA VAL A 89 -2.99 0.37 0.81
C VAL A 89 -1.85 -0.39 1.48
N GLN A 90 -1.27 -1.36 0.74
CA GLN A 90 -0.12 -2.12 1.17
C GLN A 90 0.87 -2.33 0.02
N HIS A 91 2.10 -2.67 0.37
CA HIS A 91 3.08 -3.10 -0.62
C HIS A 91 2.64 -4.42 -1.26
N GLN A 92 2.95 -4.64 -2.55
CA GLN A 92 2.60 -5.85 -3.31
C GLN A 92 3.02 -7.15 -2.61
N ARG A 93 4.13 -7.16 -1.87
CA ARG A 93 4.59 -8.32 -1.10
C ARG A 93 3.58 -8.78 -0.04
N ASP A 94 2.71 -7.87 0.44
CA ASP A 94 1.71 -8.13 1.48
C ASP A 94 0.27 -8.14 0.89
N ILE A 95 0.14 -8.37 -0.42
CA ILE A 95 -1.16 -8.36 -1.14
C ILE A 95 -2.17 -9.35 -0.54
N GLN A 96 -1.71 -10.46 0.05
CA GLN A 96 -2.56 -11.46 0.71
C GLN A 96 -3.38 -10.86 1.87
N LEU A 97 -2.87 -9.82 2.56
CA LEU A 97 -3.61 -9.11 3.60
C LEU A 97 -4.81 -8.36 3.01
N LEU A 98 -4.64 -7.76 1.83
CA LEU A 98 -5.73 -7.06 1.14
C LEU A 98 -6.79 -8.04 0.62
N HIS A 99 -6.39 -9.22 0.14
CA HIS A 99 -7.32 -10.28 -0.22
C HIS A 99 -8.05 -10.85 0.99
N ALA A 100 -7.39 -10.96 2.14
CA ALA A 100 -8.02 -11.36 3.39
C ALA A 100 -9.05 -10.33 3.87
N LEU A 101 -8.77 -9.02 3.77
CA LEU A 101 -9.75 -7.95 4.04
C LEU A 101 -10.95 -8.04 3.09
N LYS A 102 -10.72 -8.26 1.79
CA LYS A 102 -11.80 -8.46 0.83
C LYS A 102 -12.69 -9.66 1.20
N LYS A 103 -12.09 -10.76 1.62
CA LYS A 103 -12.82 -11.95 2.10
C LYS A 103 -13.59 -11.64 3.38
N PHE A 104 -12.97 -10.94 4.33
CA PHE A 104 -13.56 -10.56 5.62
C PHE A 104 -14.81 -9.70 5.47
N PHE A 105 -14.74 -8.65 4.65
CA PHE A 105 -15.88 -7.76 4.40
C PHE A 105 -16.89 -8.31 3.37
N GLY A 106 -16.49 -9.31 2.58
CA GLY A 106 -17.33 -9.90 1.53
C GLY A 106 -17.63 -8.95 0.36
N CYS A 107 -16.85 -7.87 0.20
CA CYS A 107 -17.07 -6.86 -0.83
C CYS A 107 -15.76 -6.18 -1.25
N GLY A 108 -15.85 -5.25 -2.23
CA GLY A 108 -14.72 -4.46 -2.67
C GLY A 108 -13.81 -5.17 -3.68
N VAL A 109 -12.74 -4.49 -4.07
CA VAL A 109 -11.77 -4.96 -5.06
C VAL A 109 -10.35 -4.71 -4.57
N VAL A 110 -9.40 -5.58 -5.00
CA VAL A 110 -7.96 -5.37 -4.82
C VAL A 110 -7.38 -5.01 -6.19
N ARG A 111 -6.67 -3.90 -6.27
CA ARG A 111 -6.07 -3.37 -7.52
C ARG A 111 -4.71 -2.74 -7.25
N THR A 112 -3.91 -2.63 -8.29
CA THR A 112 -2.71 -1.78 -8.28
C THR A 112 -3.10 -0.33 -7.99
N ASN A 113 -2.41 0.30 -7.07
CA ASN A 113 -2.59 1.71 -6.73
C ASN A 113 -1.56 2.59 -7.46
N HIS A 114 -0.28 2.37 -7.14
CA HIS A 114 0.84 3.05 -7.79
C HIS A 114 2.11 2.23 -7.58
N ALA A 115 2.90 2.00 -8.64
CA ALA A 115 4.10 1.19 -8.61
C ALA A 115 3.86 -0.17 -7.91
N GLU A 116 4.61 -0.49 -6.86
CA GLU A 116 4.49 -1.72 -6.08
C GLU A 116 3.44 -1.66 -4.95
N ARG A 117 2.58 -0.63 -4.95
CA ARG A 117 1.49 -0.49 -3.97
C ARG A 117 0.19 -1.06 -4.53
N MET A 118 -0.44 -1.89 -3.72
CA MET A 118 -1.76 -2.45 -3.97
C MET A 118 -2.78 -1.82 -3.04
N ALA A 119 -4.03 -1.70 -3.49
CA ALA A 119 -5.11 -1.15 -2.68
C ALA A 119 -6.33 -2.08 -2.67
N TYR A 120 -6.84 -2.36 -1.49
CA TYR A 120 -8.21 -2.83 -1.30
C TYR A 120 -9.12 -1.61 -1.24
N ARG A 121 -10.19 -1.58 -2.07
CA ARG A 121 -11.11 -0.44 -2.20
C ARG A 121 -12.56 -0.86 -2.19
N VAL A 122 -13.38 -0.11 -1.47
CA VAL A 122 -14.84 -0.22 -1.47
C VAL A 122 -15.42 1.14 -1.85
N ARG A 123 -16.16 1.21 -2.97
CA ARG A 123 -16.77 2.45 -3.51
C ARG A 123 -18.29 2.38 -3.64
N SER A 124 -18.84 1.15 -3.71
CA SER A 124 -20.30 0.98 -3.77
C SER A 124 -20.95 1.53 -2.51
N LEU A 125 -21.91 2.44 -2.66
CA LEU A 125 -22.65 3.03 -1.55
C LEU A 125 -23.37 1.96 -0.72
N ASP A 126 -23.91 0.93 -1.36
CA ASP A 126 -24.56 -0.19 -0.69
C ASP A 126 -23.57 -1.00 0.15
N HIS A 127 -22.43 -1.38 -0.44
CA HIS A 127 -21.40 -2.11 0.29
C HIS A 127 -20.80 -1.28 1.46
N LEU A 128 -20.65 0.02 1.28
CA LEU A 128 -20.20 0.91 2.35
C LEU A 128 -21.22 0.92 3.50
N ASN A 129 -22.50 1.08 3.21
CA ASN A 129 -23.57 1.13 4.20
C ASN A 129 -23.86 -0.24 4.86
N GLU A 130 -23.78 -1.33 4.10
CA GLU A 130 -24.17 -2.66 4.58
C GLU A 130 -23.02 -3.44 5.24
N ARG A 131 -21.77 -3.15 4.89
CA ARG A 131 -20.62 -3.93 5.33
C ARG A 131 -19.62 -3.11 6.14
N ILE A 132 -19.21 -1.94 5.63
CA ILE A 132 -18.14 -1.16 6.23
C ILE A 132 -18.63 -0.36 7.45
N ILE A 133 -19.71 0.40 7.29
CA ILE A 133 -20.25 1.22 8.39
C ILE A 133 -20.67 0.37 9.59
N PRO A 134 -21.49 -0.71 9.45
CA PRO A 134 -21.92 -1.51 10.59
C PRO A 134 -20.75 -2.19 11.32
N PHE A 135 -19.68 -2.56 10.58
CA PHE A 135 -18.52 -3.15 11.21
C PHE A 135 -17.82 -2.17 12.16
N PHE A 136 -17.52 -0.94 11.70
CA PHE A 136 -16.83 0.05 12.53
C PHE A 136 -17.75 0.73 13.55
N ASP A 137 -19.07 0.66 13.39
CA ASP A 137 -20.02 1.03 14.45
C ASP A 137 -19.96 0.03 15.61
N LYS A 138 -19.88 -1.27 15.31
CA LYS A 138 -19.75 -2.35 16.29
C LYS A 138 -18.34 -2.45 16.89
N HIS A 139 -17.31 -2.20 16.08
CA HIS A 139 -15.90 -2.29 16.45
C HIS A 139 -15.19 -0.95 16.23
N PRO A 140 -15.32 0.01 17.18
CA PRO A 140 -14.86 1.37 16.98
C PRO A 140 -13.34 1.47 16.82
N LEU A 141 -12.90 2.28 15.86
CA LEU A 141 -11.52 2.71 15.71
C LEU A 141 -11.02 3.42 16.97
N LYS A 142 -9.72 3.32 17.27
CA LYS A 142 -9.12 3.81 18.51
C LYS A 142 -8.36 5.13 18.30
N SER A 143 -7.90 5.40 17.09
CA SER A 143 -7.14 6.60 16.75
C SER A 143 -8.03 7.77 16.33
N LYS A 144 -7.41 8.90 15.96
CA LYS A 144 -8.10 10.07 15.38
C LYS A 144 -8.86 9.72 14.09
N LYS A 145 -8.53 8.62 13.44
CA LYS A 145 -9.25 8.11 12.26
C LYS A 145 -10.73 7.83 12.55
N ARG A 146 -11.09 7.58 13.81
CA ARG A 146 -12.50 7.50 14.22
C ARG A 146 -13.28 8.77 13.89
N VAL A 147 -12.66 9.94 14.01
CA VAL A 147 -13.33 11.22 13.68
C VAL A 147 -13.62 11.28 12.19
N ASP A 148 -12.66 10.89 11.35
CA ASP A 148 -12.86 10.85 9.90
C ASP A 148 -13.90 9.81 9.49
N PHE A 149 -13.91 8.64 10.15
CA PHE A 149 -14.97 7.64 9.98
C PHE A 149 -16.37 8.20 10.31
N MET A 150 -16.52 8.92 11.41
CA MET A 150 -17.81 9.54 11.78
C MET A 150 -18.27 10.58 10.73
N LYS A 151 -17.36 11.37 10.19
CA LYS A 151 -17.64 12.33 9.11
C LYS A 151 -18.00 11.61 7.81
N PHE A 152 -17.24 10.58 7.47
CA PHE A 152 -17.53 9.71 6.32
C PHE A 152 -18.92 9.09 6.41
N ARG A 153 -19.26 8.50 7.56
CA ARG A 153 -20.59 7.96 7.84
C ARG A 153 -21.71 9.00 7.65
N LYS A 154 -21.50 10.24 8.15
CA LYS A 154 -22.46 11.34 7.96
C LYS A 154 -22.67 11.66 6.48
N ILE A 155 -21.60 11.67 5.68
CA ILE A 155 -21.69 11.88 4.22
C ILE A 155 -22.51 10.76 3.57
N LEU A 156 -22.24 9.49 3.89
CA LEU A 156 -23.02 8.37 3.36
C LEU A 156 -24.51 8.47 3.72
N GLN A 157 -24.84 8.93 4.91
CA GLN A 157 -26.24 9.17 5.31
C GLN A 157 -26.91 10.26 4.45
N LEU A 158 -26.20 11.37 4.15
CA LEU A 158 -26.69 12.40 3.24
C LEU A 158 -26.89 11.84 1.82
N MET A 159 -25.96 11.00 1.35
CA MET A 159 -26.08 10.35 0.04
C MET A 159 -27.25 9.35 -0.01
N SER A 160 -27.47 8.56 1.03
CA SER A 160 -28.59 7.62 1.10
C SER A 160 -29.97 8.35 1.06
N ARG A 161 -30.02 9.57 1.59
CA ARG A 161 -31.21 10.46 1.49
C ARG A 161 -31.26 11.26 0.18
N LYS A 162 -30.35 10.99 -0.75
CA LYS A 162 -30.23 11.70 -2.03
C LYS A 162 -29.96 13.21 -1.91
N GLU A 163 -29.56 13.71 -0.73
CA GLU A 163 -29.23 15.14 -0.52
C GLU A 163 -28.08 15.62 -1.41
N HIS A 164 -27.13 14.75 -1.76
CA HIS A 164 -26.01 15.02 -2.68
C HIS A 164 -26.46 15.39 -4.11
N LEU A 165 -27.71 15.20 -4.46
CA LEU A 165 -28.28 15.62 -5.76
C LEU A 165 -28.71 17.10 -5.80
N SER A 166 -28.65 17.80 -4.67
CA SER A 166 -28.94 19.24 -4.57
C SER A 166 -27.68 20.05 -4.31
N ILE A 167 -27.67 21.32 -4.76
CA ILE A 167 -26.55 22.26 -4.51
C ILE A 167 -26.33 22.47 -3.00
N ALA A 168 -27.42 22.61 -2.23
CA ALA A 168 -27.34 22.74 -0.77
C ALA A 168 -26.72 21.50 -0.09
N GLY A 169 -27.07 20.31 -0.57
CA GLY A 169 -26.49 19.05 -0.07
C GLY A 169 -25.00 18.91 -0.42
N ILE A 170 -24.60 19.30 -1.63
CA ILE A 170 -23.18 19.35 -2.02
C ILE A 170 -22.40 20.33 -1.13
N SER A 171 -22.96 21.51 -0.83
CA SER A 171 -22.32 22.47 0.08
C SER A 171 -22.06 21.86 1.46
N LYS A 172 -23.08 21.22 2.08
CA LYS A 172 -22.92 20.50 3.35
C LYS A 172 -21.85 19.42 3.29
N ILE A 173 -21.83 18.63 2.21
CA ILE A 173 -20.84 17.56 2.06
C ILE A 173 -19.43 18.16 1.94
N ARG A 174 -19.23 19.25 1.18
CA ARG A 174 -17.95 19.95 1.07
C ARG A 174 -17.43 20.45 2.41
N GLU A 175 -18.29 21.03 3.24
CA GLU A 175 -17.93 21.48 4.59
C GLU A 175 -17.42 20.31 5.45
N ILE A 176 -18.12 19.15 5.39
CA ILE A 176 -17.68 17.97 6.11
C ILE A 176 -16.33 17.47 5.58
N VAL A 177 -16.18 17.34 4.25
CA VAL A 177 -14.93 16.89 3.61
C VAL A 177 -13.76 17.82 3.96
N ALA A 178 -13.98 19.14 3.91
CA ALA A 178 -12.94 20.12 4.28
C ALA A 178 -12.44 19.97 5.72
N SER A 179 -13.28 19.40 6.60
CA SER A 179 -12.92 19.13 7.99
C SER A 179 -12.30 17.75 8.21
N MET A 180 -12.30 16.85 7.19
CA MET A 180 -11.63 15.55 7.28
C MET A 180 -10.12 15.72 7.12
N HIS A 181 -9.35 14.89 7.84
CA HIS A 181 -7.91 14.86 7.66
C HIS A 181 -7.58 14.21 6.31
N THR A 182 -7.01 14.99 5.40
CA THR A 182 -6.59 14.52 4.07
C THR A 182 -5.31 13.68 4.09
N GLY A 183 -4.88 13.24 5.25
CA GLY A 183 -3.65 12.48 5.50
C GLY A 183 -3.66 11.02 5.06
N CYS A 184 -4.52 10.63 4.12
CA CYS A 184 -4.36 9.37 3.40
C CYS A 184 -3.18 9.55 2.43
N GLY A 185 -2.03 8.97 2.76
CA GLY A 185 -0.83 9.03 1.93
C GLY A 185 -1.15 8.65 0.48
N ARG A 186 -1.13 9.67 -0.38
CA ARG A 186 -1.18 9.51 -1.84
C ARG A 186 0.20 9.13 -2.35
#